data_b42041da0851342e2b5f497f79bfeaa0
#
_entry.id   b42041da0851342e2b5f497f79bfeaa0
#
_cell.length_a   1.000
_cell.length_b   1.000
_cell.length_c   1.000
_cell.angle_alpha   90.00
_cell.angle_beta   90.00
_cell.angle_gamma   90.00
#
_symmetry.space_group_name_H-M   'P 1'
#
loop_
_entity.id
_entity.type
_entity.pdbx_description
1 polymer ?
#
loop_
_entity_poly.entity_id
_entity_poly.type
_entity_poly.pdbx_seq_one_letter_code
_entity_poly.pdbx_strand_id
1 'polypeptide(L)'
;IMIDMKKILILPLLLFFLIQGSMAQTPKWVEKAKRAVFSVVTYDKNDKMLNTGNGFFVSEDGLALSDYTLFKGAERAVVITSEGKQMPVSLILGANDMYDVIKFRVAITEKKVPALIVAKTAPAVGADAWMLPYSTQKSIACVTGKVKEVSKVAGEYHYYTLGMQMKDKMVSCPVMNAEG
;
A
#
# COMPACT_ATOMS: atom_id res chain seq x y z
N ILE A 1 38.83 -14.09 -47.93
CA ILE A 1 37.49 -13.66 -47.48
C ILE A 1 37.74 -12.47 -46.55
N MET A 2 37.61 -11.25 -47.08
CA MET A 2 37.65 -10.04 -46.26
C MET A 2 36.28 -9.88 -45.54
N ILE A 3 36.26 -10.13 -44.25
CA ILE A 3 35.11 -9.89 -43.41
C ILE A 3 35.08 -8.38 -43.15
N ASP A 4 34.06 -7.70 -43.58
CA ASP A 4 33.87 -6.25 -43.50
C ASP A 4 33.73 -5.87 -42.00
N MET A 5 34.80 -5.36 -41.40
CA MET A 5 34.88 -4.98 -39.95
C MET A 5 33.82 -3.97 -39.55
N LYS A 6 33.23 -3.20 -40.50
CA LYS A 6 32.16 -2.24 -40.19
C LYS A 6 30.85 -2.94 -39.83
N LYS A 7 30.59 -4.15 -40.34
CA LYS A 7 29.39 -4.94 -40.03
C LYS A 7 29.48 -5.61 -38.65
N ILE A 8 30.70 -5.89 -38.18
CA ILE A 8 30.92 -6.53 -36.85
C ILE A 8 30.70 -5.50 -35.70
N LEU A 9 30.91 -4.21 -35.96
CA LEU A 9 30.77 -3.17 -34.93
C LEU A 9 29.31 -2.74 -34.73
N ILE A 10 28.44 -2.91 -35.72
CA ILE A 10 27.03 -2.51 -35.67
C ILE A 10 26.18 -3.53 -34.86
N LEU A 11 26.55 -4.80 -34.94
CA LEU A 11 25.80 -5.87 -34.27
C LEU A 11 25.78 -5.77 -32.73
N PRO A 12 26.91 -5.54 -32.02
CA PRO A 12 26.90 -5.34 -30.57
C PRO A 12 26.25 -4.02 -30.15
N LEU A 13 26.30 -2.99 -30.98
CA LEU A 13 25.63 -1.73 -30.71
C LEU A 13 24.10 -1.86 -30.78
N LEU A 14 23.58 -2.67 -31.69
CA LEU A 14 22.15 -2.96 -31.78
C LEU A 14 21.66 -3.82 -30.61
N LEU A 15 22.51 -4.77 -30.14
CA LEU A 15 22.18 -5.58 -28.95
C LEU A 15 22.15 -4.76 -27.67
N PHE A 16 22.96 -3.72 -27.55
CA PHE A 16 23.00 -2.84 -26.38
C PHE A 16 21.72 -1.99 -26.23
N PHE A 17 21.04 -1.66 -27.34
CA PHE A 17 19.74 -0.97 -27.32
C PHE A 17 18.56 -1.85 -26.91
N LEU A 18 18.69 -3.17 -26.99
CA LEU A 18 17.62 -4.12 -26.59
C LEU A 18 17.59 -4.41 -25.08
N ILE A 19 18.61 -3.96 -24.32
CA ILE A 19 18.70 -4.18 -22.87
C ILE A 19 18.23 -2.94 -22.08
N GLN A 20 17.63 -1.97 -22.70
CA GLN A 20 16.89 -0.95 -21.97
C GLN A 20 15.63 -1.62 -21.39
N GLY A 21 15.83 -2.34 -20.28
CA GLY A 21 14.74 -2.83 -19.45
C GLY A 21 13.80 -1.67 -19.19
N SER A 22 12.56 -1.80 -19.59
CA SER A 22 11.51 -0.84 -19.27
C SER A 22 11.51 -0.65 -17.76
N MET A 23 12.15 0.42 -17.29
CA MET A 23 11.91 0.94 -15.96
C MET A 23 10.42 1.29 -15.96
N ALA A 24 9.61 0.41 -15.40
CA ALA A 24 8.18 0.65 -15.28
C ALA A 24 8.03 1.99 -14.54
N GLN A 25 7.61 3.02 -15.27
CA GLN A 25 7.40 4.34 -14.68
C GLN A 25 6.37 4.18 -13.57
N THR A 26 6.69 4.68 -12.39
CA THR A 26 5.74 4.73 -11.28
C THR A 26 4.48 5.44 -11.74
N PRO A 27 3.30 4.81 -11.63
CA PRO A 27 2.05 5.43 -12.07
C PRO A 27 1.82 6.79 -11.40
N LYS A 28 1.31 7.76 -12.15
CA LYS A 28 1.09 9.14 -11.65
C LYS A 28 0.18 9.20 -10.41
N TRP A 29 -0.75 8.26 -10.28
CA TRP A 29 -1.67 8.19 -9.15
C TRP A 29 -0.97 7.83 -7.83
N VAL A 30 0.19 7.16 -7.86
CA VAL A 30 0.94 6.76 -6.65
C VAL A 30 1.26 7.96 -5.77
N GLU A 31 1.68 9.09 -6.35
CA GLU A 31 1.99 10.31 -5.60
C GLU A 31 0.78 10.89 -4.85
N LYS A 32 -0.40 10.74 -5.38
CA LYS A 32 -1.65 11.14 -4.71
C LYS A 32 -2.07 10.12 -3.66
N ALA A 33 -2.04 8.83 -4.02
CA ALA A 33 -2.48 7.73 -3.16
C ALA A 33 -1.65 7.62 -1.88
N LYS A 34 -0.33 7.82 -1.96
CA LYS A 34 0.56 7.75 -0.79
C LYS A 34 0.21 8.73 0.33
N ARG A 35 -0.41 9.87 0.01
CA ARG A 35 -0.85 10.85 1.01
C ARG A 35 -2.01 10.35 1.85
N ALA A 36 -2.75 9.36 1.36
CA ALA A 36 -3.83 8.72 2.09
C ALA A 36 -3.35 7.61 3.03
N VAL A 37 -2.07 7.19 2.91
CA VAL A 37 -1.46 6.17 3.76
C VAL A 37 -0.75 6.82 4.93
N PHE A 38 -0.95 6.27 6.12
CA PHE A 38 -0.41 6.78 7.37
C PHE A 38 0.16 5.65 8.22
N SER A 39 0.96 6.00 9.23
CA SER A 39 1.34 5.09 10.30
C SER A 39 0.29 5.11 11.41
N VAL A 40 -0.08 3.93 11.90
CA VAL A 40 -0.87 3.75 13.13
C VAL A 40 0.06 3.41 14.27
N VAL A 41 -0.11 4.08 15.40
CA VAL A 41 0.58 3.75 16.65
C VAL A 41 -0.48 3.56 17.71
N THR A 42 -0.46 2.42 18.40
CA THR A 42 -1.41 2.08 19.46
C THR A 42 -0.73 2.04 20.81
N TYR A 43 -1.48 2.37 21.86
CA TYR A 43 -0.98 2.49 23.21
C TYR A 43 -1.91 1.77 24.19
N ASP A 44 -1.31 1.20 25.26
CA ASP A 44 -2.06 0.62 26.37
C ASP A 44 -2.57 1.70 27.36
N LYS A 45 -3.23 1.26 28.43
CA LYS A 45 -3.76 2.13 29.50
C LYS A 45 -2.69 2.91 30.27
N ASN A 46 -1.42 2.54 30.15
CA ASN A 46 -0.27 3.19 30.79
C ASN A 46 0.49 4.08 29.81
N ASP A 47 -0.10 4.39 28.65
CA ASP A 47 0.56 5.13 27.55
C ASP A 47 1.81 4.46 26.98
N LYS A 48 1.99 3.16 27.22
CA LYS A 48 3.06 2.40 26.60
C LYS A 48 2.65 2.00 25.18
N MET A 49 3.53 2.23 24.20
CA MET A 49 3.34 1.80 22.84
C MET A 49 3.20 0.28 22.76
N LEU A 50 2.13 -0.19 22.14
CA LEU A 50 1.86 -1.62 21.90
C LEU A 50 2.32 -2.05 20.50
N ASN A 51 1.74 -1.43 19.49
CA ASN A 51 1.94 -1.82 18.11
C ASN A 51 2.11 -0.60 17.21
N THR A 52 2.75 -0.83 16.06
CA THR A 52 2.80 0.13 14.97
C THR A 52 2.64 -0.60 13.64
N GLY A 53 1.94 0.02 12.70
CA GLY A 53 1.70 -0.51 11.37
C GLY A 53 1.21 0.57 10.44
N ASN A 54 0.61 0.18 9.32
CA ASN A 54 0.06 1.12 8.36
C ASN A 54 -1.48 1.15 8.48
N GLY A 55 -2.04 2.21 7.97
CA GLY A 55 -3.46 2.36 7.72
C GLY A 55 -3.67 3.34 6.58
N PHE A 56 -4.89 3.47 6.12
CA PHE A 56 -5.19 4.36 5.02
C PHE A 56 -6.61 4.93 5.12
N PHE A 57 -6.77 6.17 4.68
CA PHE A 57 -8.09 6.80 4.57
C PHE A 57 -8.84 6.25 3.36
N VAL A 58 -10.13 5.96 3.56
CA VAL A 58 -11.08 5.53 2.52
C VAL A 58 -12.18 6.56 2.27
N SER A 59 -12.15 7.66 3.02
CA SER A 59 -13.06 8.79 2.83
C SER A 59 -12.38 10.09 3.26
N GLU A 60 -12.73 11.20 2.60
CA GLU A 60 -12.15 12.51 2.87
C GLU A 60 -12.51 13.07 4.26
N ASP A 61 -13.50 12.51 4.93
CA ASP A 61 -13.96 12.91 6.27
C ASP A 61 -13.25 12.16 7.42
N GLY A 62 -12.16 11.44 7.11
CA GLY A 62 -11.34 10.75 8.10
C GLY A 62 -11.74 9.30 8.40
N LEU A 63 -12.63 8.70 7.58
CA LEU A 63 -12.88 7.26 7.68
C LEU A 63 -11.65 6.48 7.20
N ALA A 64 -11.21 5.48 7.98
CA ALA A 64 -9.96 4.79 7.75
C ALA A 64 -10.05 3.27 8.03
N LEU A 65 -9.12 2.54 7.44
CA LEU A 65 -8.95 1.09 7.61
C LEU A 65 -7.51 0.78 8.03
N SER A 66 -7.37 -0.32 8.80
CA SER A 66 -6.10 -0.94 9.18
C SER A 66 -6.33 -2.39 9.58
N ASP A 67 -5.27 -3.10 10.00
CA ASP A 67 -5.41 -4.43 10.59
C ASP A 67 -5.90 -4.33 12.03
N TYR A 68 -6.87 -5.18 12.39
CA TYR A 68 -7.44 -5.24 13.73
C TYR A 68 -6.42 -5.65 14.78
N THR A 69 -5.49 -6.56 14.42
CA THR A 69 -4.41 -7.02 15.32
C THR A 69 -3.61 -5.87 15.92
N LEU A 70 -3.43 -4.76 15.20
CA LEU A 70 -2.71 -3.58 15.74
C LEU A 70 -3.45 -2.93 16.90
N PHE A 71 -4.78 -3.08 16.98
CA PHE A 71 -5.63 -2.44 17.99
C PHE A 71 -5.97 -3.35 19.17
N LYS A 72 -5.62 -4.64 19.10
CA LYS A 72 -5.90 -5.58 20.20
C LYS A 72 -5.19 -5.14 21.50
N GLY A 73 -5.98 -4.92 22.56
CA GLY A 73 -5.48 -4.46 23.86
C GLY A 73 -5.11 -2.98 23.91
N ALA A 74 -5.37 -2.23 22.86
CA ALA A 74 -5.11 -0.79 22.85
C ALA A 74 -6.22 -0.01 23.56
N GLU A 75 -5.82 0.95 24.38
CA GLU A 75 -6.71 1.96 24.98
C GLU A 75 -6.90 3.16 24.07
N ARG A 76 -5.86 3.54 23.34
CA ARG A 76 -5.91 4.63 22.35
C ARG A 76 -5.00 4.35 21.16
N ALA A 77 -5.29 5.04 20.06
CA ALA A 77 -4.48 5.00 18.86
C ALA A 77 -4.28 6.42 18.28
N VAL A 78 -3.13 6.60 17.62
CA VAL A 78 -2.76 7.83 16.92
C VAL A 78 -2.36 7.47 15.49
N VAL A 79 -2.80 8.29 14.57
CA VAL A 79 -2.43 8.25 13.15
C VAL A 79 -1.35 9.30 12.91
N ILE A 80 -0.30 8.93 12.17
CA ILE A 80 0.79 9.83 11.78
C ILE A 80 0.82 9.88 10.26
N THR A 81 0.48 11.03 9.67
CA THR A 81 0.45 11.23 8.21
C THR A 81 1.86 11.27 7.61
N SER A 82 1.96 11.17 6.28
CA SER A 82 3.22 11.32 5.56
C SER A 82 3.90 12.68 5.76
N GLU A 83 3.15 13.69 6.22
CA GLU A 83 3.64 15.02 6.56
C GLU A 83 4.07 15.14 8.05
N GLY A 84 3.98 14.02 8.79
CA GLY A 84 4.34 13.95 10.21
C GLY A 84 3.25 14.46 11.17
N LYS A 85 2.06 14.78 10.64
CA LYS A 85 0.96 15.27 11.47
C LYS A 85 0.36 14.11 12.27
N GLN A 86 0.17 14.32 13.56
CA GLN A 86 -0.46 13.37 14.47
C GLN A 86 -1.92 13.71 14.69
N MET A 87 -2.79 12.71 14.55
CA MET A 87 -4.23 12.83 14.74
C MET A 87 -4.75 11.64 15.53
N PRO A 88 -5.58 11.85 16.57
CA PRO A 88 -6.11 10.73 17.36
C PRO A 88 -7.20 9.98 16.58
N VAL A 89 -7.27 8.67 16.81
CA VAL A 89 -8.43 7.87 16.47
C VAL A 89 -9.55 8.24 17.44
N SER A 90 -10.67 8.71 16.92
CA SER A 90 -11.78 9.23 17.73
C SER A 90 -12.90 8.21 17.96
N LEU A 91 -13.05 7.25 17.05
CA LEU A 91 -14.17 6.28 17.12
C LEU A 91 -13.83 5.00 16.36
N ILE A 92 -14.03 3.85 17.00
CA ILE A 92 -14.03 2.55 16.33
C ILE A 92 -15.43 2.28 15.81
N LEU A 93 -15.54 2.02 14.51
CA LEU A 93 -16.81 1.80 13.82
C LEU A 93 -17.12 0.31 13.61
N GLY A 94 -16.11 -0.52 13.62
CA GLY A 94 -16.26 -1.97 13.49
C GLY A 94 -14.92 -2.66 13.35
N ALA A 95 -14.88 -3.92 13.75
CA ALA A 95 -13.71 -4.78 13.61
C ALA A 95 -14.15 -6.19 13.23
N ASN A 96 -13.32 -6.86 12.45
CA ASN A 96 -13.51 -8.25 12.09
C ASN A 96 -12.19 -9.01 12.35
N ASP A 97 -12.21 -9.87 13.37
CA ASP A 97 -11.05 -10.64 13.80
C ASP A 97 -10.67 -11.73 12.78
N MET A 98 -11.66 -12.31 12.08
CA MET A 98 -11.42 -13.37 11.09
C MET A 98 -10.63 -12.84 9.88
N TYR A 99 -10.91 -11.62 9.45
CA TYR A 99 -10.27 -10.99 8.28
C TYR A 99 -9.21 -9.97 8.68
N ASP A 100 -8.98 -9.82 9.99
CA ASP A 100 -8.02 -8.87 10.56
C ASP A 100 -8.20 -7.43 10.04
N VAL A 101 -9.43 -6.96 9.99
CA VAL A 101 -9.76 -5.61 9.50
C VAL A 101 -10.44 -4.81 10.58
N ILE A 102 -10.01 -3.57 10.78
CA ILE A 102 -10.67 -2.57 11.62
C ILE A 102 -11.02 -1.33 10.81
N LYS A 103 -12.23 -0.81 11.03
CA LYS A 103 -12.73 0.43 10.49
C LYS A 103 -12.90 1.44 11.61
N PHE A 104 -12.34 2.64 11.44
CA PHE A 104 -12.34 3.66 12.46
C PHE A 104 -12.37 5.06 11.86
N ARG A 105 -12.66 6.04 12.70
CA ARG A 105 -12.64 7.46 12.35
C ARG A 105 -11.46 8.14 13.03
N VAL A 106 -10.76 8.96 12.27
CA VAL A 106 -9.68 9.83 12.74
C VAL A 106 -10.24 11.22 12.95
N ALA A 107 -9.89 11.86 14.06
CA ALA A 107 -10.24 13.27 14.31
C ALA A 107 -9.35 14.17 13.44
N ILE A 108 -9.79 14.38 12.19
CA ILE A 108 -9.08 15.27 11.28
C ILE A 108 -9.29 16.74 11.68
N THR A 109 -8.26 17.56 11.49
CA THR A 109 -8.28 18.99 11.79
C THR A 109 -8.47 19.85 10.54
N GLU A 110 -8.18 19.27 9.38
CA GLU A 110 -8.49 19.87 8.09
C GLU A 110 -9.95 19.63 7.69
N LYS A 111 -10.42 20.41 6.72
CA LYS A 111 -11.76 20.21 6.14
C LYS A 111 -11.89 18.83 5.50
N LYS A 112 -10.78 18.29 4.95
CA LYS A 112 -10.72 16.98 4.33
C LYS A 112 -9.29 16.44 4.23
N VAL A 113 -9.16 15.12 4.17
CA VAL A 113 -7.90 14.39 3.96
C VAL A 113 -7.91 13.67 2.60
N PRO A 114 -6.74 13.37 2.02
CA PRO A 114 -6.65 12.46 0.88
C PRO A 114 -7.21 11.08 1.25
N ALA A 115 -7.92 10.44 0.31
CA ALA A 115 -8.50 9.11 0.52
C ALA A 115 -8.27 8.21 -0.69
N LEU A 116 -8.17 6.90 -0.45
CA LEU A 116 -8.13 5.87 -1.48
C LEU A 116 -9.55 5.48 -1.89
N ILE A 117 -9.69 5.06 -3.13
CA ILE A 117 -10.97 4.54 -3.63
C ILE A 117 -10.93 3.02 -3.51
N VAL A 118 -11.91 2.46 -2.80
CA VAL A 118 -12.06 1.00 -2.72
C VAL A 118 -12.57 0.48 -4.06
N ALA A 119 -11.85 -0.46 -4.67
CA ALA A 119 -12.23 -1.06 -5.95
C ALA A 119 -13.57 -1.82 -5.83
N LYS A 120 -14.42 -1.67 -6.83
CA LYS A 120 -15.73 -2.35 -6.87
C LYS A 120 -15.64 -3.79 -7.38
N THR A 121 -14.58 -4.10 -8.11
CA THR A 121 -14.36 -5.42 -8.71
C THR A 121 -13.11 -6.07 -8.14
N ALA A 122 -13.19 -7.36 -7.90
CA ALA A 122 -12.04 -8.16 -7.47
C ALA A 122 -11.01 -8.29 -8.61
N PRO A 123 -9.71 -8.19 -8.32
CA PRO A 123 -8.67 -8.40 -9.32
C PRO A 123 -8.60 -9.88 -9.74
N ALA A 124 -8.30 -10.12 -11.01
CA ALA A 124 -8.07 -11.47 -11.54
C ALA A 124 -6.63 -11.93 -11.26
N VAL A 125 -6.39 -13.25 -11.32
CA VAL A 125 -5.04 -13.82 -11.33
C VAL A 125 -4.26 -13.24 -12.51
N GLY A 126 -3.00 -12.85 -12.29
CA GLY A 126 -2.13 -12.19 -13.26
C GLY A 126 -2.27 -10.67 -13.31
N ALA A 127 -3.29 -10.07 -12.67
CA ALA A 127 -3.43 -8.63 -12.58
C ALA A 127 -2.24 -7.99 -11.86
N ASP A 128 -1.83 -6.82 -12.32
CA ASP A 128 -0.79 -6.03 -11.66
C ASP A 128 -1.32 -5.47 -10.33
N ALA A 129 -0.44 -5.42 -9.34
CA ALA A 129 -0.76 -4.92 -8.02
C ALA A 129 0.39 -4.07 -7.47
N TRP A 130 0.05 -3.02 -6.74
CA TRP A 130 0.99 -2.09 -6.11
C TRP A 130 0.67 -1.99 -4.63
N MET A 131 1.67 -2.25 -3.78
CA MET A 131 1.55 -2.05 -2.35
C MET A 131 2.19 -0.71 -1.97
N LEU A 132 1.46 0.10 -1.20
CA LEU A 132 1.89 1.43 -0.77
C LEU A 132 2.18 1.44 0.74
N PRO A 133 3.44 1.30 1.17
CA PRO A 133 3.79 1.49 2.57
C PRO A 133 3.77 2.96 2.97
N TYR A 134 3.50 3.22 4.24
CA TYR A 134 3.71 4.54 4.81
C TYR A 134 5.16 4.99 4.68
N SER A 135 5.36 6.24 4.32
CA SER A 135 6.68 6.86 4.28
C SER A 135 6.59 8.37 4.42
N THR A 136 7.53 8.93 5.16
CA THR A 136 7.75 10.39 5.24
C THR A 136 8.70 10.89 4.15
N GLN A 137 9.32 9.99 3.39
CA GLN A 137 10.25 10.35 2.31
C GLN A 137 9.50 10.76 1.05
N LYS A 138 10.05 11.70 0.29
CA LYS A 138 9.48 12.12 -1.01
C LYS A 138 9.47 11.00 -2.04
N SER A 139 10.52 10.16 -2.06
CA SER A 139 10.57 8.98 -2.93
C SER A 139 10.04 7.77 -2.19
N ILE A 140 8.91 7.25 -2.61
CA ILE A 140 8.38 6.00 -2.07
C ILE A 140 8.76 4.86 -2.98
N ALA A 141 9.34 3.84 -2.40
CA ALA A 141 9.42 2.54 -3.01
C ALA A 141 8.05 1.87 -2.91
N CYS A 142 7.19 2.12 -3.90
CA CYS A 142 6.04 1.28 -4.14
C CYS A 142 6.53 -0.15 -4.44
N VAL A 143 5.96 -1.15 -3.78
CA VAL A 143 6.27 -2.55 -4.09
C VAL A 143 5.28 -3.02 -5.15
N THR A 144 5.81 -3.51 -6.26
CA THR A 144 5.00 -3.98 -7.39
C THR A 144 5.05 -5.49 -7.50
N GLY A 145 3.98 -6.08 -7.99
CA GLY A 145 3.89 -7.51 -8.25
C GLY A 145 2.59 -7.85 -8.97
N LYS A 146 2.24 -9.13 -8.92
CA LYS A 146 1.01 -9.63 -9.56
C LYS A 146 0.20 -10.46 -8.58
N VAL A 147 -1.10 -10.49 -8.80
CA VAL A 147 -1.98 -11.46 -8.15
C VAL A 147 -1.59 -12.85 -8.64
N LYS A 148 -1.13 -13.72 -7.74
CA LYS A 148 -0.72 -15.09 -8.05
C LYS A 148 -1.88 -16.07 -7.94
N GLU A 149 -2.69 -15.89 -6.91
CA GLU A 149 -3.79 -16.77 -6.60
C GLU A 149 -4.94 -15.99 -5.96
N VAL A 150 -6.15 -16.44 -6.18
CA VAL A 150 -7.35 -15.98 -5.52
C VAL A 150 -8.00 -17.17 -4.84
N SER A 151 -7.92 -17.23 -3.52
CA SER A 151 -8.54 -18.31 -2.73
C SER A 151 -9.90 -17.87 -2.24
N LYS A 152 -10.94 -18.58 -2.66
CA LYS A 152 -12.30 -18.34 -2.18
C LYS A 152 -12.43 -18.89 -0.76
N VAL A 153 -12.86 -18.05 0.17
CA VAL A 153 -13.19 -18.43 1.55
C VAL A 153 -14.70 -18.43 1.72
N ALA A 154 -15.21 -18.92 2.84
CA ALA A 154 -16.64 -19.00 3.10
C ALA A 154 -17.37 -17.69 2.78
N GLY A 155 -18.45 -17.78 2.01
CA GLY A 155 -19.20 -16.63 1.51
C GLY A 155 -18.61 -16.01 0.25
N GLU A 156 -18.67 -14.69 0.14
CA GLU A 156 -18.15 -13.91 -0.99
C GLU A 156 -16.72 -13.36 -0.76
N TYR A 157 -16.09 -13.78 0.35
CA TYR A 157 -14.75 -13.29 0.71
C TYR A 157 -13.65 -14.04 -0.02
N HIS A 158 -12.58 -13.31 -0.36
CA HIS A 158 -11.46 -13.84 -1.08
C HIS A 158 -10.15 -13.41 -0.41
N TYR A 159 -9.16 -14.33 -0.37
CA TYR A 159 -7.77 -14.00 -0.10
C TYR A 159 -6.98 -13.97 -1.40
N TYR A 160 -6.05 -13.03 -1.48
CA TYR A 160 -5.19 -12.83 -2.63
C TYR A 160 -3.75 -13.12 -2.25
N THR A 161 -3.16 -14.12 -2.90
CA THR A 161 -1.70 -14.34 -2.82
C THR A 161 -1.03 -13.42 -3.82
N LEU A 162 -0.16 -12.56 -3.34
CA LEU A 162 0.56 -11.58 -4.16
C LEU A 162 2.01 -12.01 -4.39
N GLY A 163 2.47 -11.94 -5.63
CA GLY A 163 3.85 -12.16 -6.02
C GLY A 163 4.71 -10.92 -5.77
N MET A 164 4.82 -10.51 -4.51
CA MET A 164 5.57 -9.34 -4.06
C MET A 164 6.58 -9.75 -3.00
N GLN A 165 7.72 -9.04 -2.95
CA GLN A 165 8.64 -9.16 -1.83
C GLN A 165 8.19 -8.26 -0.69
N MET A 166 7.71 -8.86 0.40
CA MET A 166 7.40 -8.14 1.63
C MET A 166 8.69 -7.76 2.35
N LYS A 167 8.75 -6.52 2.82
CA LYS A 167 9.81 -6.04 3.73
C LYS A 167 9.20 -5.83 5.11
N ASP A 168 10.07 -5.81 6.12
CA ASP A 168 9.66 -5.42 7.46
C ASP A 168 8.89 -4.08 7.43
N LYS A 169 7.88 -3.94 8.27
CA LYS A 169 7.00 -2.75 8.38
C LYS A 169 5.99 -2.56 7.23
N MET A 170 5.76 -3.56 6.40
CA MET A 170 4.72 -3.52 5.37
C MET A 170 3.40 -4.17 5.83
N VAL A 171 3.15 -4.17 7.12
CA VAL A 171 1.89 -4.66 7.70
C VAL A 171 0.79 -3.62 7.49
N SER A 172 -0.41 -4.05 7.13
CA SER A 172 -1.59 -3.18 6.90
C SER A 172 -1.46 -2.18 5.75
N CYS A 173 -0.57 -2.42 4.78
CA CYS A 173 -0.44 -1.57 3.61
C CYS A 173 -1.61 -1.77 2.65
N PRO A 174 -2.18 -0.70 2.06
CA PRO A 174 -3.14 -0.86 0.98
C PRO A 174 -2.49 -1.47 -0.26
N VAL A 175 -3.25 -2.33 -0.93
CA VAL A 175 -2.88 -2.88 -2.23
C VAL A 175 -3.78 -2.27 -3.30
N MET A 176 -3.16 -1.66 -4.30
CA MET A 176 -3.84 -0.91 -5.36
C MET A 176 -3.79 -1.69 -6.68
N ASN A 177 -4.80 -1.51 -7.49
CA ASN A 177 -4.80 -1.97 -8.88
C ASN A 177 -4.09 -0.95 -9.81
N ALA A 178 -4.11 -1.18 -11.13
CA ALA A 178 -3.47 -0.30 -12.10
C ALA A 178 -4.09 1.11 -12.20
N GLU A 179 -5.31 1.26 -11.71
CA GLU A 179 -6.07 2.52 -11.78
C GLU A 179 -5.82 3.42 -10.56
N GLY A 180 -5.38 2.84 -9.45
CA GLY A 180 -5.05 3.55 -8.19
C GLY A 180 -6.20 3.61 -7.19
#